data_8b6bbb1bc8f0bd636ddee11ea12657ec
#
_entry.id   8b6bbb1bc8f0bd636ddee11ea12657ec
#
_cell.length_a   1.000
_cell.length_b   1.000
_cell.length_c   1.000
_cell.angle_alpha   90.00
_cell.angle_beta   90.00
_cell.angle_gamma   90.00
#
_symmetry.space_group_name_H-M   'P 1'
#
loop_
_entity.id
_entity.type
_entity.pdbx_description
1 polymer ?
#
loop_
_entity_poly.entity_id
_entity_poly.type
_entity_poly.pdbx_seq_one_letter_code
_entity_poly.pdbx_strand_id
1 'polypeptide(L)'
;LLCGLGLWLVQKPEVSLLIDSAKTMLLRTRTWDLVGALYFVVCLEIELRKSGCLAGMVKYLQQLTPNKKVGMAVMPAFLGLLPSIGGARFSAPIVEKLAEGEDLKPETLGAANFWFRHIFEFSSPIVPGMILACAITNVPVGSVILHLMWVSALAFVIGWIVILARAKMKPAVKAVISGDELKKERADFILCFTPIIFMLVLMLAFGMSAGESMGITAVFA
;
A
#
# COMPACT_ATOMS: atom_id res chain seq x y z
N LEU A 1 -6.74 -10.23 -20.14
CA LEU A 1 -6.80 -10.60 -21.56
C LEU A 1 -7.73 -11.77 -21.81
N LEU A 2 -7.53 -12.93 -21.16
CA LEU A 2 -8.37 -14.13 -21.34
C LEU A 2 -9.84 -13.89 -21.00
N CYS A 3 -10.14 -13.18 -19.90
CA CYS A 3 -11.52 -12.83 -19.54
C CYS A 3 -12.16 -11.88 -20.56
N GLY A 4 -11.41 -10.93 -21.11
CA GLY A 4 -11.89 -10.02 -22.14
C GLY A 4 -12.20 -10.75 -23.46
N LEU A 5 -11.33 -11.69 -23.85
CA LEU A 5 -11.58 -12.58 -24.99
C LEU A 5 -12.78 -13.48 -24.75
N GLY A 6 -12.94 -14.04 -23.54
CA GLY A 6 -14.09 -14.85 -23.16
C GLY A 6 -15.41 -14.08 -23.27
N LEU A 7 -15.45 -12.86 -22.74
CA LEU A 7 -16.61 -11.96 -22.85
C LEU A 7 -16.92 -11.62 -24.32
N TRP A 8 -15.90 -11.34 -25.11
CA TRP A 8 -16.05 -11.08 -26.54
C TRP A 8 -16.62 -12.28 -27.28
N LEU A 9 -16.14 -13.50 -27.00
CA LEU A 9 -16.66 -14.73 -27.58
C LEU A 9 -18.15 -14.99 -27.22
N VAL A 10 -18.55 -14.63 -26.01
CA VAL A 10 -19.94 -14.78 -25.55
C VAL A 10 -20.87 -13.73 -26.17
N GLN A 11 -20.45 -12.48 -26.24
CA GLN A 11 -21.25 -11.39 -26.76
C GLN A 11 -21.23 -11.29 -28.29
N LYS A 12 -20.24 -11.92 -28.94
CA LYS A 12 -20.04 -11.92 -30.40
C LYS A 12 -20.22 -10.54 -31.06
N PRO A 13 -19.64 -9.46 -30.50
CA PRO A 13 -19.72 -8.16 -31.14
C PRO A 13 -18.91 -8.16 -32.46
N GLU A 14 -19.22 -7.23 -33.33
CA GLU A 14 -18.44 -7.06 -34.57
C GLU A 14 -16.96 -6.77 -34.29
N VAL A 15 -16.06 -7.32 -35.09
CA VAL A 15 -14.61 -7.11 -34.95
C VAL A 15 -14.24 -5.63 -35.08
N SER A 16 -14.99 -4.88 -35.88
CA SER A 16 -14.88 -3.42 -36.01
C SER A 16 -14.98 -2.70 -34.67
N LEU A 17 -15.93 -3.10 -33.82
CA LEU A 17 -16.17 -2.55 -32.49
C LEU A 17 -14.96 -2.78 -31.55
N LEU A 18 -14.31 -3.93 -31.68
CA LEU A 18 -13.11 -4.26 -30.91
C LEU A 18 -11.93 -3.37 -31.32
N ILE A 19 -11.76 -3.16 -32.62
CA ILE A 19 -10.70 -2.29 -33.17
C ILE A 19 -10.93 -0.84 -32.76
N ASP A 20 -12.15 -0.35 -32.84
CA ASP A 20 -12.49 1.02 -32.47
C ASP A 20 -12.37 1.26 -30.94
N SER A 21 -12.75 0.27 -30.14
CA SER A 21 -12.56 0.29 -28.69
C SER A 21 -11.06 0.33 -28.33
N ALA A 22 -10.25 -0.48 -28.99
CA ALA A 22 -8.80 -0.50 -28.78
C ALA A 22 -8.14 0.83 -29.21
N LYS A 23 -8.51 1.37 -30.37
CA LYS A 23 -8.06 2.70 -30.82
C LYS A 23 -8.45 3.79 -29.83
N THR A 24 -9.70 3.80 -29.41
CA THR A 24 -10.22 4.79 -28.44
C THR A 24 -9.46 4.72 -27.13
N MET A 25 -9.18 3.51 -26.63
CA MET A 25 -8.42 3.29 -25.40
C MET A 25 -6.99 3.81 -25.53
N LEU A 26 -6.30 3.50 -26.64
CA LEU A 26 -4.91 3.92 -26.87
C LEU A 26 -4.77 5.43 -27.11
N LEU A 27 -5.78 6.09 -27.66
CA LEU A 27 -5.76 7.54 -27.93
C LEU A 27 -6.18 8.39 -26.73
N ARG A 28 -6.75 7.78 -25.68
CA ARG A 28 -7.15 8.54 -24.48
C ARG A 28 -5.94 8.85 -23.61
N THR A 29 -5.71 10.12 -23.32
CA THR A 29 -4.69 10.62 -22.37
C THR A 29 -4.79 9.91 -21.01
N ARG A 30 -6.02 9.64 -20.55
CA ARG A 30 -6.29 8.94 -19.30
C ARG A 30 -5.71 7.53 -19.24
N THR A 31 -5.64 6.82 -20.35
CA THR A 31 -5.00 5.50 -20.41
C THR A 31 -3.51 5.60 -20.13
N TRP A 32 -2.86 6.58 -20.71
CA TRP A 32 -1.44 6.82 -20.52
C TRP A 32 -1.11 7.36 -19.13
N ASP A 33 -2.00 8.17 -18.55
CA ASP A 33 -1.89 8.60 -17.15
C ASP A 33 -1.93 7.41 -16.19
N LEU A 34 -2.88 6.48 -16.39
CA LEU A 34 -2.96 5.23 -15.62
C LEU A 34 -1.73 4.34 -15.79
N VAL A 35 -1.28 4.13 -17.03
CA VAL A 35 -0.09 3.33 -17.33
C VAL A 35 1.14 3.97 -16.70
N GLY A 36 1.27 5.28 -16.80
CA GLY A 36 2.32 6.05 -16.16
C GLY A 36 2.29 5.92 -14.64
N ALA A 37 1.13 6.09 -14.02
CA ALA A 37 0.98 5.92 -12.58
C ALA A 37 1.43 4.53 -12.11
N LEU A 38 0.99 3.47 -12.78
CA LEU A 38 1.38 2.10 -12.44
C LEU A 38 2.88 1.85 -12.64
N TYR A 39 3.46 2.37 -13.71
CA TYR A 39 4.88 2.25 -13.98
C TYR A 39 5.72 2.95 -12.91
N PHE A 40 5.42 4.21 -12.61
CA PHE A 40 6.19 4.99 -11.64
C PHE A 40 6.01 4.51 -10.20
N VAL A 41 4.84 3.95 -9.83
CA VAL A 41 4.67 3.28 -8.53
C VAL A 41 5.64 2.12 -8.38
N VAL A 42 5.83 1.32 -9.43
CA VAL A 42 6.78 0.21 -9.43
C VAL A 42 8.22 0.72 -9.33
N CYS A 43 8.56 1.77 -10.07
CA CYS A 43 9.88 2.40 -9.97
C CYS A 43 10.17 2.87 -8.55
N LEU A 44 9.24 3.61 -7.94
CA LEU A 44 9.37 4.10 -6.57
C LEU A 44 9.54 2.95 -5.57
N GLU A 45 8.77 1.85 -5.71
CA GLU A 45 8.96 0.67 -4.86
C GLU A 45 10.37 0.09 -4.97
N ILE A 46 10.88 -0.05 -6.19
CA ILE A 46 12.23 -0.60 -6.43
C ILE A 46 13.30 0.28 -5.79
N GLU A 47 13.17 1.59 -5.89
CA GLU A 47 14.10 2.56 -5.30
C GLU A 47 14.07 2.52 -3.77
N LEU A 48 12.89 2.58 -3.16
CA LEU A 48 12.72 2.46 -1.71
C LEU A 48 13.24 1.12 -1.16
N ARG A 49 13.13 0.06 -1.94
CA ARG A 49 13.66 -1.26 -1.58
C ARG A 49 15.18 -1.34 -1.69
N LYS A 50 15.75 -0.83 -2.79
CA LYS A 50 17.20 -0.87 -3.05
C LYS A 50 17.99 0.08 -2.16
N SER A 51 17.42 1.22 -1.78
CA SER A 51 18.06 2.17 -0.86
C SER A 51 18.23 1.64 0.55
N GLY A 52 17.51 0.57 0.92
CA GLY A 52 17.51 0.04 2.29
C GLY A 52 16.62 0.82 3.27
N CYS A 53 16.04 1.94 2.86
CA CYS A 53 15.16 2.77 3.70
C CYS A 53 13.98 1.96 4.27
N LEU A 54 13.43 1.02 3.50
CA LEU A 54 12.36 0.13 3.98
C LEU A 54 12.77 -0.70 5.18
N ALA A 55 14.00 -1.22 5.19
CA ALA A 55 14.50 -2.03 6.29
C ALA A 55 14.72 -1.18 7.56
N GLY A 56 15.30 0.02 7.42
CA GLY A 56 15.48 0.97 8.52
C GLY A 56 14.13 1.44 9.08
N MET A 57 13.18 1.75 8.21
CA MET A 57 11.82 2.11 8.59
C MET A 57 11.14 1.01 9.42
N VAL A 58 11.21 -0.26 8.99
CA VAL A 58 10.63 -1.38 9.73
C VAL A 58 11.25 -1.51 11.11
N LYS A 59 12.58 -1.38 11.22
CA LYS A 59 13.29 -1.41 12.52
C LYS A 59 12.83 -0.27 13.42
N TYR A 60 12.75 0.94 12.91
CA TYR A 60 12.27 2.11 13.68
C TYR A 60 10.84 1.91 14.20
N LEU A 61 9.93 1.45 13.35
CA LEU A 61 8.55 1.14 13.76
C LEU A 61 8.47 0.04 14.83
N GLN A 62 9.31 -1.00 14.73
CA GLN A 62 9.39 -2.05 15.76
C GLN A 62 9.78 -1.48 17.13
N GLN A 63 10.60 -0.45 17.18
CA GLN A 63 10.98 0.21 18.42
C GLN A 63 9.89 1.11 18.98
N LEU A 64 9.12 1.78 18.10
CA LEU A 64 7.98 2.60 18.52
C LEU A 64 6.81 1.74 19.05
N THR A 65 6.76 0.47 18.68
CA THR A 65 5.69 -0.44 19.10
C THR A 65 6.14 -1.35 20.25
N PRO A 66 6.00 -0.91 21.52
CA PRO A 66 6.47 -1.68 22.68
C PRO A 66 5.66 -2.96 22.93
N ASN A 67 4.56 -3.12 22.25
CA ASN A 67 3.67 -4.27 22.37
C ASN A 67 3.69 -5.06 21.07
N LYS A 68 4.10 -6.34 21.15
CA LYS A 68 4.14 -7.25 20.00
C LYS A 68 2.80 -7.30 19.24
N LYS A 69 1.68 -7.27 19.98
CA LYS A 69 0.32 -7.27 19.41
C LYS A 69 0.05 -6.03 18.57
N VAL A 70 0.43 -4.86 19.08
CA VAL A 70 0.35 -3.59 18.32
C VAL A 70 1.25 -3.67 17.07
N GLY A 71 2.46 -4.19 17.22
CA GLY A 71 3.37 -4.41 16.09
C GLY A 71 2.77 -5.27 14.99
N MET A 72 2.08 -6.38 15.35
CA MET A 72 1.42 -7.27 14.39
C MET A 72 0.27 -6.60 13.61
N ALA A 73 -0.36 -5.56 14.16
CA ALA A 73 -1.37 -4.78 13.45
C ALA A 73 -0.72 -3.63 12.64
N VAL A 74 0.13 -2.84 13.29
CA VAL A 74 0.66 -1.60 12.73
C VAL A 74 1.67 -1.86 11.62
N MET A 75 2.54 -2.89 11.74
CA MET A 75 3.56 -3.16 10.74
C MET A 75 2.96 -3.51 9.35
N PRO A 76 2.06 -4.50 9.25
CA PRO A 76 1.44 -4.79 7.97
C PRO A 76 0.59 -3.62 7.44
N ALA A 77 -0.15 -2.92 8.32
CA ALA A 77 -0.94 -1.75 7.94
C ALA A 77 -0.07 -0.67 7.31
N PHE A 78 1.04 -0.38 7.95
CA PHE A 78 1.97 0.62 7.49
C PHE A 78 2.63 0.25 6.15
N LEU A 79 3.06 -1.02 6.02
CA LEU A 79 3.57 -1.54 4.76
C LEU A 79 2.50 -1.60 3.66
N GLY A 80 1.22 -1.64 4.04
CA GLY A 80 0.08 -1.53 3.14
C GLY A 80 -0.10 -0.15 2.51
N LEU A 81 0.42 0.90 3.15
CA LEU A 81 0.47 2.25 2.57
C LEU A 81 1.55 2.40 1.51
N LEU A 82 2.54 1.51 1.49
CA LEU A 82 3.61 1.57 0.52
C LEU A 82 3.23 0.79 -0.74
N PRO A 83 3.54 1.31 -1.92
CA PRO A 83 3.40 0.54 -3.14
C PRO A 83 4.31 -0.68 -3.04
N SER A 84 3.77 -1.87 -3.22
CA SER A 84 4.55 -3.10 -3.07
C SER A 84 4.03 -4.21 -3.96
N ILE A 85 4.87 -4.68 -4.90
CA ILE A 85 4.60 -5.84 -5.73
C ILE A 85 4.56 -7.13 -4.89
N GLY A 86 5.32 -7.16 -3.78
CA GLY A 86 5.41 -8.32 -2.89
C GLY A 86 4.17 -8.57 -2.04
N GLY A 87 3.29 -7.56 -1.90
CA GLY A 87 2.06 -7.67 -1.11
C GLY A 87 2.31 -8.17 0.31
N ALA A 88 1.43 -9.02 0.80
CA ALA A 88 1.50 -9.60 2.14
C ALA A 88 2.72 -10.50 2.38
N ARG A 89 3.39 -10.99 1.31
CA ARG A 89 4.63 -11.77 1.44
C ARG A 89 5.78 -10.96 2.02
N PHE A 90 5.78 -9.64 1.82
CA PHE A 90 6.82 -8.78 2.35
C PHE A 90 6.67 -8.52 3.86
N SER A 91 5.43 -8.42 4.35
CA SER A 91 5.14 -8.21 5.78
C SER A 91 5.07 -9.50 6.60
N ALA A 92 4.90 -10.67 5.96
CA ALA A 92 4.79 -11.95 6.65
C ALA A 92 5.98 -12.26 7.57
N PRO A 93 7.25 -12.17 7.14
CA PRO A 93 8.39 -12.44 8.01
C PRO A 93 8.47 -11.52 9.24
N ILE A 94 7.93 -10.29 9.11
CA ILE A 94 7.91 -9.32 10.22
C ILE A 94 6.89 -9.76 11.27
N VAL A 95 5.70 -10.19 10.83
CA VAL A 95 4.66 -10.71 11.71
C VAL A 95 5.12 -12.00 12.41
N GLU A 96 5.75 -12.90 11.66
CA GLU A 96 6.34 -14.14 12.21
C GLU A 96 7.39 -13.83 13.29
N LYS A 97 8.31 -12.90 13.02
CA LYS A 97 9.33 -12.49 13.99
C LYS A 97 8.73 -11.85 15.24
N LEU A 98 7.66 -11.05 15.12
CA LEU A 98 6.97 -10.49 16.27
C LEU A 98 6.25 -11.55 17.11
N ALA A 99 5.85 -12.65 16.49
CA ALA A 99 5.18 -13.77 17.13
C ALA A 99 6.15 -14.83 17.71
N GLU A 100 7.45 -14.67 17.50
CA GLU A 100 8.44 -15.61 18.05
C GLU A 100 8.30 -15.77 19.57
N GLY A 101 8.23 -17.05 20.02
CA GLY A 101 8.06 -17.40 21.43
C GLY A 101 6.64 -17.22 21.97
N GLU A 102 5.67 -16.94 21.10
CA GLU A 102 4.25 -16.85 21.44
C GLU A 102 3.50 -18.10 20.95
N ASP A 103 2.49 -18.51 21.71
CA ASP A 103 1.60 -19.64 21.35
C ASP A 103 0.46 -19.12 20.44
N LEU A 104 0.81 -18.80 19.19
CA LEU A 104 -0.15 -18.33 18.19
C LEU A 104 -0.22 -19.31 17.02
N LYS A 105 -1.44 -19.57 16.58
CA LYS A 105 -1.68 -20.42 15.41
C LYS A 105 -1.21 -19.72 14.12
N PRO A 106 -0.65 -20.47 13.15
CA PRO A 106 -0.24 -19.92 11.86
C PRO A 106 -1.35 -19.16 11.14
N GLU A 107 -2.61 -19.62 11.28
CA GLU A 107 -3.78 -18.97 10.69
C GLU A 107 -4.01 -17.56 11.26
N THR A 108 -3.74 -17.36 12.56
CA THR A 108 -3.84 -16.05 13.21
C THR A 108 -2.78 -15.09 12.67
N LEU A 109 -1.56 -15.58 12.44
CA LEU A 109 -0.47 -14.79 11.86
C LEU A 109 -0.79 -14.40 10.42
N GLY A 110 -1.25 -15.37 9.62
CA GLY A 110 -1.68 -15.14 8.25
C GLY A 110 -2.85 -14.14 8.18
N ALA A 111 -3.86 -14.31 9.03
CA ALA A 111 -5.01 -13.42 9.11
C ALA A 111 -4.60 -12.00 9.52
N ALA A 112 -3.75 -11.84 10.54
CA ALA A 112 -3.27 -10.54 10.97
C ALA A 112 -2.47 -9.84 9.85
N ASN A 113 -1.53 -10.56 9.23
CA ASN A 113 -0.73 -10.04 8.14
C ASN A 113 -1.60 -9.59 6.96
N PHE A 114 -2.50 -10.45 6.51
CA PHE A 114 -3.35 -10.16 5.36
C PHE A 114 -4.34 -9.03 5.65
N TRP A 115 -5.07 -9.10 6.76
CA TRP A 115 -6.10 -8.14 7.11
C TRP A 115 -5.54 -6.72 7.28
N PHE A 116 -4.55 -6.56 8.15
CA PHE A 116 -4.03 -5.22 8.45
C PHE A 116 -3.29 -4.61 7.26
N ARG A 117 -2.68 -5.42 6.40
CA ARG A 117 -2.02 -4.89 5.22
C ARG A 117 -2.99 -4.26 4.21
N HIS A 118 -4.23 -4.72 4.17
CA HIS A 118 -5.21 -4.30 3.16
C HIS A 118 -6.23 -3.27 3.68
N ILE A 119 -6.12 -2.83 4.93
CA ILE A 119 -7.06 -1.85 5.51
C ILE A 119 -7.07 -0.50 4.80
N PHE A 120 -5.96 -0.11 4.19
CA PHE A 120 -5.84 1.16 3.48
C PHE A 120 -6.22 1.08 1.99
N GLU A 121 -6.62 -0.06 1.47
CA GLU A 121 -7.04 -0.18 0.07
C GLU A 121 -8.25 0.72 -0.26
N PHE A 122 -9.07 1.03 0.73
CA PHE A 122 -10.23 1.91 0.59
C PHE A 122 -9.87 3.40 0.60
N SER A 123 -8.69 3.77 1.04
CA SER A 123 -8.30 5.17 1.26
C SER A 123 -6.88 5.50 0.79
N SER A 124 -6.21 4.60 0.09
CA SER A 124 -4.86 4.86 -0.42
C SER A 124 -4.90 5.39 -1.86
N PRO A 125 -4.23 6.52 -2.12
CA PRO A 125 -4.16 7.11 -3.46
C PRO A 125 -3.27 6.34 -4.44
N ILE A 126 -2.48 5.40 -3.94
CA ILE A 126 -1.51 4.62 -4.72
C ILE A 126 -2.04 3.25 -5.14
N VAL A 127 -3.19 2.84 -4.65
CA VAL A 127 -3.78 1.56 -5.05
C VAL A 127 -4.35 1.67 -6.46
N PRO A 128 -3.89 0.83 -7.41
CA PRO A 128 -4.31 0.91 -8.81
C PRO A 128 -5.82 0.85 -9.01
N GLY A 129 -6.51 0.03 -8.19
CA GLY A 129 -7.97 -0.08 -8.23
C GLY A 129 -8.67 1.22 -7.87
N MET A 130 -8.15 1.97 -6.89
CA MET A 130 -8.67 3.28 -6.50
C MET A 130 -8.49 4.30 -7.63
N ILE A 131 -7.29 4.37 -8.21
CA ILE A 131 -6.98 5.26 -9.34
C ILE A 131 -7.92 4.97 -10.51
N LEU A 132 -8.10 3.69 -10.85
CA LEU A 132 -8.99 3.27 -11.92
C LEU A 132 -10.45 3.62 -11.64
N ALA A 133 -10.94 3.36 -10.42
CA ALA A 133 -12.30 3.69 -10.02
C ALA A 133 -12.56 5.20 -10.13
N CYS A 134 -11.66 6.02 -9.59
CA CYS A 134 -11.72 7.49 -9.71
C CYS A 134 -11.69 7.94 -11.18
N ALA A 135 -10.84 7.27 -11.98
CA ALA A 135 -10.75 7.54 -13.40
C ALA A 135 -12.06 7.23 -14.14
N ILE A 136 -12.74 6.15 -13.86
CA ILE A 136 -14.00 5.76 -14.50
C ILE A 136 -15.15 6.67 -14.04
N THR A 137 -15.23 6.94 -12.75
CA THR A 137 -16.36 7.70 -12.15
C THR A 137 -16.20 9.21 -12.26
N ASN A 138 -15.06 9.74 -12.70
CA ASN A 138 -14.72 11.17 -12.70
C ASN A 138 -14.76 11.82 -11.31
N VAL A 139 -14.55 11.04 -10.22
CA VAL A 139 -14.48 11.55 -8.86
C VAL A 139 -13.03 11.83 -8.52
N PRO A 140 -12.70 13.00 -7.94
CA PRO A 140 -11.33 13.30 -7.51
C PRO A 140 -10.85 12.31 -6.44
N VAL A 141 -9.61 11.82 -6.58
CA VAL A 141 -9.02 10.84 -5.65
C VAL A 141 -9.06 11.34 -4.20
N GLY A 142 -8.76 12.62 -3.97
CA GLY A 142 -8.82 13.24 -2.64
C GLY A 142 -10.21 13.17 -2.00
N SER A 143 -11.26 13.36 -2.79
CA SER A 143 -12.65 13.25 -2.31
C SER A 143 -12.95 11.80 -1.85
N VAL A 144 -12.55 10.81 -2.63
CA VAL A 144 -12.76 9.40 -2.29
C VAL A 144 -12.02 9.03 -1.01
N ILE A 145 -10.75 9.46 -0.88
CA ILE A 145 -9.95 9.22 0.33
C ILE A 145 -10.66 9.77 1.57
N LEU A 146 -11.05 11.04 1.54
CA LEU A 146 -11.71 11.69 2.68
C LEU A 146 -13.01 11.01 3.08
N HIS A 147 -13.79 10.54 2.09
CA HIS A 147 -15.07 9.86 2.36
C HIS A 147 -14.92 8.40 2.78
N LEU A 148 -13.82 7.73 2.45
CA LEU A 148 -13.62 6.31 2.77
C LEU A 148 -12.60 6.06 3.89
N MET A 149 -11.93 7.08 4.42
CA MET A 149 -10.93 6.92 5.48
C MET A 149 -11.52 6.30 6.77
N TRP A 150 -12.78 6.56 7.07
CA TRP A 150 -13.46 5.94 8.19
C TRP A 150 -13.64 4.41 8.02
N VAL A 151 -13.75 3.93 6.77
CA VAL A 151 -13.83 2.50 6.47
C VAL A 151 -12.51 1.81 6.85
N SER A 152 -11.38 2.44 6.53
CA SER A 152 -10.05 1.96 6.93
C SER A 152 -9.89 1.93 8.45
N ALA A 153 -10.36 2.96 9.14
CA ALA A 153 -10.36 2.99 10.61
C ALA A 153 -11.26 1.88 11.21
N LEU A 154 -12.45 1.70 10.67
CA LEU A 154 -13.36 0.63 11.08
C LEU A 154 -12.76 -0.75 10.82
N ALA A 155 -12.15 -0.97 9.64
CA ALA A 155 -11.46 -2.22 9.31
C ALA A 155 -10.31 -2.51 10.29
N PHE A 156 -9.55 -1.49 10.71
CA PHE A 156 -8.53 -1.64 11.74
C PHE A 156 -9.13 -2.12 13.06
N VAL A 157 -10.20 -1.48 13.54
CA VAL A 157 -10.88 -1.82 14.80
C VAL A 157 -11.45 -3.24 14.74
N ILE A 158 -12.12 -3.59 13.66
CA ILE A 158 -12.69 -4.95 13.47
C ILE A 158 -11.58 -6.00 13.48
N GLY A 159 -10.49 -5.78 12.71
CA GLY A 159 -9.35 -6.70 12.69
C GLY A 159 -8.71 -6.85 14.06
N TRP A 160 -8.60 -5.76 14.83
CA TRP A 160 -8.10 -5.80 16.19
C TRP A 160 -8.98 -6.67 17.09
N ILE A 161 -10.29 -6.46 17.08
CA ILE A 161 -11.24 -7.18 17.92
C ILE A 161 -11.30 -8.68 17.56
N VAL A 162 -11.38 -8.97 16.25
CA VAL A 162 -11.61 -10.35 15.77
C VAL A 162 -10.32 -11.18 15.81
N ILE A 163 -9.19 -10.61 15.41
CA ILE A 163 -7.94 -11.35 15.21
C ILE A 163 -7.02 -11.26 16.43
N LEU A 164 -6.81 -10.05 16.96
CA LEU A 164 -5.76 -9.81 17.95
C LEU A 164 -6.26 -9.67 19.40
N ALA A 165 -7.50 -9.27 19.65
CA ALA A 165 -7.96 -8.98 21.00
C ALA A 165 -7.78 -10.19 21.93
N ARG A 166 -8.11 -11.38 21.45
CA ARG A 166 -8.03 -12.64 22.22
C ARG A 166 -6.64 -13.27 22.24
N ALA A 167 -5.71 -12.81 21.41
CA ALA A 167 -4.35 -13.33 21.41
C ALA A 167 -3.63 -12.98 22.70
N LYS A 168 -3.17 -13.97 23.43
CA LYS A 168 -2.34 -13.79 24.62
C LYS A 168 -0.89 -13.69 24.19
N MET A 169 -0.27 -12.53 24.40
CA MET A 169 1.12 -12.30 24.02
C MET A 169 1.89 -11.66 25.18
N LYS A 170 3.15 -12.03 25.30
CA LYS A 170 4.07 -11.46 26.28
C LYS A 170 4.43 -10.03 25.88
N PRO A 171 4.72 -9.14 26.83
CA PRO A 171 5.23 -7.81 26.52
C PRO A 171 6.54 -7.90 25.71
N ALA A 172 6.69 -7.04 24.73
CA ALA A 172 7.91 -6.99 23.92
C ALA A 172 9.10 -6.58 24.80
N VAL A 173 10.21 -7.28 24.68
CA VAL A 173 11.47 -6.83 25.25
C VAL A 173 12.03 -5.77 24.31
N LYS A 174 12.15 -4.53 24.79
CA LYS A 174 12.79 -3.46 24.01
C LYS A 174 14.26 -3.80 23.81
N ALA A 175 14.69 -3.91 22.56
CA ALA A 175 16.11 -3.92 22.25
C ALA A 175 16.72 -2.56 22.65
N VAL A 176 17.76 -2.59 23.46
CA VAL A 176 18.53 -1.38 23.77
C VAL A 176 19.39 -1.07 22.55
N ILE A 177 19.05 -0.01 21.84
CA ILE A 177 19.75 0.44 20.64
C ILE A 177 20.56 1.68 20.97
N SER A 178 21.71 1.84 20.32
CA SER A 178 22.54 3.03 20.47
C SER A 178 21.80 4.26 19.90
N GLY A 179 22.05 5.44 20.50
CA GLY A 179 21.39 6.66 20.07
C GLY A 179 21.65 7.02 18.60
N ASP A 180 22.77 6.59 18.03
CA ASP A 180 23.12 6.89 16.64
C ASP A 180 22.41 5.92 15.66
N GLU A 181 22.20 4.66 16.04
CA GLU A 181 21.36 3.73 15.26
C GLU A 181 19.90 4.22 15.21
N LEU A 182 19.39 4.68 16.34
CA LEU A 182 18.02 5.23 16.40
C LEU A 182 17.84 6.47 15.51
N LYS A 183 18.83 7.35 15.45
CA LYS A 183 18.82 8.51 14.54
C LYS A 183 18.78 8.08 13.08
N LYS A 184 19.61 7.08 12.72
CA LYS A 184 19.65 6.54 11.35
C LYS A 184 18.31 5.91 10.97
N GLU A 185 17.76 5.05 11.81
CA GLU A 185 16.48 4.37 11.53
C GLU A 185 15.31 5.39 11.44
N ARG A 186 15.34 6.45 12.25
CA ARG A 186 14.40 7.56 12.13
C ARG A 186 14.57 8.32 10.81
N ALA A 187 15.79 8.55 10.37
CA ALA A 187 16.05 9.19 9.08
C ALA A 187 15.55 8.33 7.93
N ASP A 188 15.79 7.02 7.96
CA ASP A 188 15.28 6.06 6.99
C ASP A 188 13.75 6.05 6.95
N PHE A 189 13.08 6.13 8.11
CA PHE A 189 11.65 6.26 8.20
C PHE A 189 11.13 7.53 7.50
N ILE A 190 11.74 8.67 7.78
CA ILE A 190 11.35 9.94 7.16
C ILE A 190 11.58 9.88 5.65
N LEU A 191 12.74 9.40 5.22
CA LEU A 191 13.09 9.27 3.80
C LEU A 191 12.09 8.37 3.05
N CYS A 192 11.65 7.26 3.67
CA CYS A 192 10.69 6.34 3.08
C CYS A 192 9.29 6.98 2.89
N PHE A 193 8.90 7.89 3.78
CA PHE A 193 7.61 8.59 3.75
C PHE A 193 7.60 9.85 2.91
N THR A 194 8.73 10.50 2.79
CA THR A 194 8.85 11.78 2.05
C THR A 194 8.28 11.67 0.62
N PRO A 195 8.59 10.65 -0.19
CA PRO A 195 8.02 10.53 -1.53
C PRO A 195 6.50 10.38 -1.52
N ILE A 196 5.95 9.64 -0.56
CA ILE A 196 4.49 9.41 -0.46
C ILE A 196 3.78 10.71 -0.10
N ILE A 197 4.30 11.44 0.89
CA ILE A 197 3.73 12.74 1.29
C ILE A 197 3.86 13.74 0.15
N PHE A 198 5.00 13.78 -0.53
CA PHE A 198 5.24 14.65 -1.66
C PHE A 198 4.24 14.39 -2.80
N MET A 199 4.05 13.13 -3.16
CA MET A 199 3.05 12.73 -4.15
C MET A 199 1.64 13.16 -3.75
N LEU A 200 1.25 12.94 -2.48
CA LEU A 200 -0.06 13.36 -1.96
C LEU A 200 -0.25 14.88 -2.06
N VAL A 201 0.78 15.65 -1.74
CA VAL A 201 0.74 17.12 -1.87
C VAL A 201 0.53 17.52 -3.32
N LEU A 202 1.25 16.91 -4.27
CA LEU A 202 1.06 17.19 -5.69
C LEU A 202 -0.37 16.88 -6.15
N MET A 203 -0.95 15.77 -5.73
CA MET A 203 -2.32 15.37 -6.09
C MET A 203 -3.38 16.26 -5.42
N LEU A 204 -3.24 16.55 -4.11
CA LEU A 204 -4.29 17.22 -3.34
C LEU A 204 -4.22 18.74 -3.40
N ALA A 205 -3.01 19.32 -3.34
CA ALA A 205 -2.82 20.76 -3.34
C ALA A 205 -2.73 21.36 -4.75
N PHE A 206 -2.11 20.63 -5.68
CA PHE A 206 -1.91 21.11 -7.05
C PHE A 206 -2.89 20.51 -8.07
N GLY A 207 -3.72 19.55 -7.66
CA GLY A 207 -4.72 18.91 -8.52
C GLY A 207 -4.12 18.11 -9.68
N MET A 208 -2.87 17.67 -9.54
CA MET A 208 -2.16 16.90 -10.58
C MET A 208 -2.75 15.50 -10.70
N SER A 209 -2.64 14.92 -11.90
CA SER A 209 -3.04 13.53 -12.13
C SER A 209 -2.16 12.56 -11.36
N ALA A 210 -2.61 11.31 -11.23
CA ALA A 210 -1.85 10.28 -10.54
C ALA A 210 -0.53 9.96 -11.26
N GLY A 211 -0.55 9.89 -12.60
CA GLY A 211 0.64 9.62 -13.41
C GLY A 211 1.69 10.73 -13.31
N GLU A 212 1.25 11.98 -13.41
CA GLU A 212 2.13 13.15 -13.28
C GLU A 212 2.77 13.21 -11.88
N SER A 213 1.96 13.09 -10.84
CA SER A 213 2.43 13.17 -9.45
C SER A 213 3.40 12.05 -9.12
N MET A 214 3.12 10.82 -9.56
CA MET A 214 4.02 9.68 -9.36
C MET A 214 5.28 9.79 -10.20
N GLY A 215 5.18 10.27 -11.44
CA GLY A 215 6.34 10.48 -12.32
C GLY A 215 7.32 11.48 -11.73
N ILE A 216 6.82 12.64 -11.28
CA ILE A 216 7.65 13.65 -10.61
C ILE A 216 8.27 13.05 -9.34
N THR A 217 7.47 12.38 -8.51
CA THR A 217 7.96 11.79 -7.26
C THR A 217 9.06 10.76 -7.50
N ALA A 218 8.91 9.89 -8.49
CA ALA A 218 9.91 8.87 -8.82
C ALA A 218 11.23 9.45 -9.36
N VAL A 219 11.21 10.64 -9.96
CA VAL A 219 12.44 11.32 -10.42
C VAL A 219 13.20 11.97 -9.27
N PHE A 220 12.47 12.40 -8.21
CA PHE A 220 13.06 13.10 -7.06
C PHE A 220 13.31 12.18 -5.85
N ALA A 221 12.89 10.92 -5.89
CA ALA A 221 13.11 9.94 -4.81
C ALA A 221 14.50 9.31 -4.89
#